data_7df1574fd47b8eb20a614398df8d5d78
#
_entry.id   7df1574fd47b8eb20a614398df8d5d78
#
_cell.length_a   1.000
_cell.length_b   1.000
_cell.length_c   1.000
_cell.angle_alpha   90.00
_cell.angle_beta   90.00
_cell.angle_gamma   90.00
#
_symmetry.space_group_name_H-M   'P 1'
#
loop_
_entity.id
_entity.type
_entity.pdbx_description
1 polymer ?
#
loop_
_entity_poly.entity_id
_entity_poly.type
_entity_poly.pdbx_seq_one_letter_code
_entity_poly.pdbx_strand_id
1 'polypeptide(L)'
;MAIPPDDGELQLWSLIEQRCLPGADVSLIDRRIWERFGEECAVMFTDLTGFSRHVAAFGIIHFLQEIFEQKRLLLPIAAAHGGTLIKVEADSFLLLFPGADGAVRCAVEMQRACQRFNEGRAPEARVLLCVGIGYGRVLRVGDRDVFGAEVNAASKLGEDIATANEVLVTEGLRGAAGELAGMAYSELAVEVPGTARAYRLEYSR
;
A
#
# COMPACT_ATOMS: atom_id res chain seq x y z
N MET A 1 0.23 23.20 12.85
CA MET A 1 0.11 22.65 14.22
C MET A 1 0.24 21.15 14.07
N ALA A 2 1.31 20.55 14.62
CA ALA A 2 1.50 19.10 14.53
C ALA A 2 0.37 18.40 15.29
N ILE A 3 -0.19 17.34 14.71
CA ILE A 3 -1.17 16.48 15.38
C ILE A 3 -0.41 15.77 16.52
N PRO A 4 -0.87 15.81 17.77
CA PRO A 4 -0.16 15.14 18.86
C PRO A 4 -0.09 13.63 18.59
N PRO A 5 1.03 12.97 18.96
CA PRO A 5 1.14 11.52 18.85
C PRO A 5 0.03 10.85 19.66
N ASP A 6 -0.49 9.74 19.18
CA ASP A 6 -1.42 8.94 19.97
C ASP A 6 -0.68 8.11 21.04
N ASP A 7 -1.43 7.49 21.97
CA ASP A 7 -0.84 6.70 23.04
C ASP A 7 -0.04 5.49 22.49
N GLY A 8 -0.41 4.94 21.34
CA GLY A 8 0.30 3.84 20.69
C GLY A 8 1.66 4.27 20.15
N GLU A 9 1.70 5.41 19.48
CA GLU A 9 2.94 5.97 18.93
C GLU A 9 3.93 6.33 20.05
N LEU A 10 3.47 6.99 21.11
CA LEU A 10 4.30 7.31 22.28
C LEU A 10 4.86 6.05 22.94
N GLN A 11 4.06 5.00 23.06
CA GLN A 11 4.49 3.72 23.65
C GLN A 11 5.52 3.00 22.79
N LEU A 12 5.36 2.99 21.45
CA LEU A 12 6.34 2.41 20.55
C LEU A 12 7.68 3.11 20.70
N TRP A 13 7.70 4.44 20.61
CA TRP A 13 8.93 5.20 20.73
C TRP A 13 9.58 5.10 22.10
N SER A 14 8.78 4.99 23.19
CA SER A 14 9.31 4.72 24.52
C SER A 14 10.01 3.35 24.61
N LEU A 15 9.47 2.30 23.97
CA LEU A 15 10.10 1.00 23.91
C LEU A 15 11.41 1.04 23.06
N ILE A 16 11.41 1.76 21.95
CA ILE A 16 12.60 1.96 21.13
C ILE A 16 13.67 2.73 21.91
N GLU A 17 13.30 3.76 22.67
CA GLU A 17 14.23 4.50 23.55
C GLU A 17 14.87 3.56 24.58
N GLN A 18 14.06 2.73 25.27
CA GLN A 18 14.56 1.72 26.20
C GLN A 18 15.53 0.74 25.54
N ARG A 19 15.23 0.33 24.29
CA ARG A 19 16.10 -0.57 23.49
C ARG A 19 17.48 0.04 23.19
N CYS A 20 17.59 1.36 23.13
CA CYS A 20 18.84 2.08 22.88
C CYS A 20 19.71 2.26 24.12
N LEU A 21 19.21 1.94 25.33
CA LEU A 21 19.99 2.13 26.56
C LEU A 21 21.11 1.10 26.69
N PRO A 22 22.27 1.48 27.25
CA PRO A 22 23.34 0.53 27.56
C PRO A 22 22.87 -0.57 28.53
N GLY A 23 23.10 -1.83 28.16
CA GLY A 23 22.71 -2.99 28.96
C GLY A 23 21.23 -3.39 28.85
N ALA A 24 20.47 -2.81 27.93
CA ALA A 24 19.10 -3.19 27.66
C ALA A 24 18.98 -4.65 27.20
N ASP A 25 17.98 -5.38 27.69
CA ASP A 25 17.59 -6.68 27.13
C ASP A 25 16.82 -6.46 25.83
N VAL A 26 17.57 -6.32 24.73
CA VAL A 26 17.04 -6.08 23.37
C VAL A 26 16.01 -7.14 23.00
N SER A 27 16.27 -8.42 23.29
CA SER A 27 15.38 -9.52 22.92
C SER A 27 14.03 -9.46 23.64
N LEU A 28 14.04 -9.05 24.91
CA LEU A 28 12.81 -8.86 25.66
C LEU A 28 12.02 -7.68 25.16
N ILE A 29 12.67 -6.57 24.84
CA ILE A 29 12.02 -5.36 24.31
C ILE A 29 11.44 -5.63 22.92
N ASP A 30 12.18 -6.27 22.02
CA ASP A 30 11.70 -6.65 20.69
C ASP A 30 10.45 -7.53 20.78
N ARG A 31 10.43 -8.50 21.70
CA ARG A 31 9.27 -9.34 21.94
C ARG A 31 8.05 -8.52 22.38
N ARG A 32 8.22 -7.58 23.32
CA ARG A 32 7.14 -6.69 23.79
C ARG A 32 6.59 -5.80 22.67
N ILE A 33 7.47 -5.29 21.79
CA ILE A 33 7.06 -4.50 20.63
C ILE A 33 6.19 -5.37 19.70
N TRP A 34 6.65 -6.58 19.38
CA TRP A 34 5.91 -7.49 18.51
C TRP A 34 4.60 -8.02 19.13
N GLU A 35 4.55 -8.24 20.44
CA GLU A 35 3.34 -8.64 21.15
C GLU A 35 2.27 -7.55 21.13
N ARG A 36 2.70 -6.29 21.17
CA ARG A 36 1.78 -5.16 21.26
C ARG A 36 1.35 -4.60 19.90
N PHE A 37 2.24 -4.52 18.97
CA PHE A 37 2.03 -3.84 17.67
C PHE A 37 2.06 -4.79 16.47
N GLY A 38 2.44 -6.06 16.69
CA GLY A 38 2.54 -7.05 15.63
C GLY A 38 1.17 -7.47 15.11
N GLU A 39 0.98 -7.33 13.82
CA GLU A 39 -0.22 -7.76 13.08
C GLU A 39 0.21 -8.50 11.82
N GLU A 40 -0.56 -9.48 11.37
CA GLU A 40 -0.36 -10.13 10.07
C GLU A 40 -1.48 -9.68 9.14
N CYS A 41 -1.13 -8.98 8.08
CA CYS A 41 -2.09 -8.35 7.18
C CYS A 41 -1.51 -8.11 5.79
N ALA A 42 -2.38 -7.77 4.83
CA ALA A 42 -1.94 -7.24 3.54
C ALA A 42 -1.77 -5.71 3.62
N VAL A 43 -0.69 -5.24 3.02
CA VAL A 43 -0.36 -3.82 2.87
C VAL A 43 -0.44 -3.47 1.40
N MET A 44 -1.23 -2.45 1.05
CA MET A 44 -1.36 -1.97 -0.31
C MET A 44 -0.92 -0.53 -0.41
N PHE A 45 -0.04 -0.25 -1.37
CA PHE A 45 0.25 1.10 -1.84
C PHE A 45 -0.37 1.31 -3.22
N THR A 46 -1.00 2.46 -3.40
CA THR A 46 -1.47 2.91 -4.71
C THR A 46 -0.76 4.20 -5.08
N ASP A 47 -0.49 4.38 -6.37
CA ASP A 47 0.12 5.59 -6.92
C ASP A 47 -0.46 5.93 -8.29
N LEU A 48 -0.25 7.14 -8.79
CA LEU A 48 -0.68 7.58 -10.11
C LEU A 48 0.48 7.81 -11.05
N THR A 49 0.46 7.14 -12.20
CA THR A 49 1.46 7.37 -13.24
C THR A 49 1.35 8.78 -13.81
N GLY A 50 2.49 9.50 -13.85
CA GLY A 50 2.58 10.78 -14.55
C GLY A 50 2.36 12.02 -13.69
N PHE A 51 2.12 11.84 -12.42
CA PHE A 51 1.89 12.88 -11.42
C PHE A 51 2.79 14.13 -11.57
N SER A 52 4.10 13.97 -11.43
CA SER A 52 5.04 15.11 -11.46
C SER A 52 5.00 15.88 -12.78
N ARG A 53 4.71 15.20 -13.89
CA ARG A 53 4.57 15.84 -15.21
C ARG A 53 3.26 16.62 -15.32
N HIS A 54 2.17 16.12 -14.75
CA HIS A 54 0.87 16.80 -14.74
C HIS A 54 0.91 18.06 -13.89
N VAL A 55 1.53 18.01 -12.70
CA VAL A 55 1.72 19.22 -11.86
C VAL A 55 2.50 20.29 -12.60
N ALA A 56 3.58 19.94 -13.27
CA ALA A 56 4.39 20.89 -14.03
C ALA A 56 3.64 21.50 -15.24
N ALA A 57 2.76 20.72 -15.88
CA ALA A 57 2.02 21.15 -17.07
C ALA A 57 0.74 21.94 -16.75
N PHE A 58 -0.04 21.52 -15.73
CA PHE A 58 -1.40 22.00 -15.46
C PHE A 58 -1.54 22.72 -14.11
N GLY A 59 -0.52 22.67 -13.26
CA GLY A 59 -0.47 23.33 -11.96
C GLY A 59 -1.12 22.53 -10.83
N ILE A 60 -0.86 23.00 -9.59
CA ILE A 60 -1.22 22.28 -8.37
C ILE A 60 -2.73 22.13 -8.14
N ILE A 61 -3.53 23.08 -8.60
CA ILE A 61 -5.00 23.02 -8.39
C ILE A 61 -5.62 21.91 -9.25
N HIS A 62 -5.18 21.75 -10.48
CA HIS A 62 -5.60 20.64 -11.34
C HIS A 62 -5.27 19.30 -10.69
N PHE A 63 -4.07 19.19 -10.14
CA PHE A 63 -3.63 18.00 -9.43
C PHE A 63 -4.46 17.68 -8.17
N LEU A 64 -4.81 18.67 -7.36
CA LEU A 64 -5.71 18.47 -6.20
C LEU A 64 -7.09 17.95 -6.63
N GLN A 65 -7.56 18.32 -7.83
CA GLN A 65 -8.76 17.76 -8.42
C GLN A 65 -8.58 16.27 -8.77
N GLU A 66 -7.45 15.89 -9.37
CA GLU A 66 -7.14 14.47 -9.67
C GLU A 66 -7.11 13.62 -8.41
N ILE A 67 -6.44 14.08 -7.32
CA ILE A 67 -6.46 13.40 -6.01
C ILE A 67 -7.89 13.26 -5.49
N PHE A 68 -8.70 14.30 -5.59
CA PHE A 68 -10.07 14.27 -5.11
C PHE A 68 -10.93 13.26 -5.89
N GLU A 69 -10.79 13.22 -7.22
CA GLU A 69 -11.47 12.23 -8.08
C GLU A 69 -11.01 10.80 -7.75
N GLN A 70 -9.70 10.59 -7.58
CA GLN A 70 -9.12 9.33 -7.16
C GLN A 70 -9.70 8.85 -5.82
N LYS A 71 -9.73 9.70 -4.79
CA LYS A 71 -10.31 9.38 -3.48
C LYS A 71 -11.78 8.95 -3.60
N ARG A 72 -12.57 9.71 -4.34
CA ARG A 72 -13.99 9.40 -4.56
C ARG A 72 -14.21 8.09 -5.27
N LEU A 73 -13.32 7.73 -6.18
CA LEU A 73 -13.40 6.49 -6.96
C LEU A 73 -12.94 5.28 -6.15
N LEU A 74 -11.80 5.37 -5.47
CA LEU A 74 -11.09 4.22 -4.94
C LEU A 74 -11.41 3.90 -3.47
N LEU A 75 -11.63 4.91 -2.61
CA LEU A 75 -11.84 4.64 -1.18
C LEU A 75 -13.13 3.87 -0.87
N PRO A 76 -14.25 4.06 -1.57
CA PRO A 76 -15.42 3.20 -1.38
C PRO A 76 -15.17 1.74 -1.75
N ILE A 77 -14.34 1.47 -2.78
CA ILE A 77 -13.94 0.12 -3.18
C ILE A 77 -13.07 -0.50 -2.09
N ALA A 78 -12.08 0.23 -1.57
CA ALA A 78 -11.25 -0.24 -0.47
C ALA A 78 -12.11 -0.65 0.74
N ALA A 79 -13.03 0.21 1.16
CA ALA A 79 -13.93 -0.06 2.28
C ALA A 79 -14.82 -1.28 2.04
N ALA A 80 -15.34 -1.48 0.83
CA ALA A 80 -16.17 -2.63 0.46
C ALA A 80 -15.41 -3.97 0.56
N HIS A 81 -14.07 -3.95 0.39
CA HIS A 81 -13.19 -5.11 0.54
C HIS A 81 -12.54 -5.22 1.94
N GLY A 82 -13.00 -4.46 2.93
CA GLY A 82 -12.47 -4.47 4.29
C GLY A 82 -11.12 -3.75 4.44
N GLY A 83 -10.76 -2.90 3.48
CA GLY A 83 -9.55 -2.09 3.53
C GLY A 83 -9.68 -0.92 4.51
N THR A 84 -8.66 -0.71 5.31
CA THR A 84 -8.52 0.45 6.21
C THR A 84 -7.51 1.42 5.61
N LEU A 85 -7.91 2.67 5.37
CA LEU A 85 -7.00 3.73 4.95
C LEU A 85 -6.16 4.19 6.15
N ILE A 86 -4.84 4.03 6.06
CA ILE A 86 -3.88 4.47 7.07
C ILE A 86 -3.39 5.88 6.75
N LYS A 87 -2.99 6.11 5.49
CA LYS A 87 -2.33 7.35 5.12
C LYS A 87 -2.63 7.74 3.68
N VAL A 88 -2.63 9.04 3.42
CA VAL A 88 -2.63 9.62 2.08
C VAL A 88 -1.43 10.55 1.99
N GLU A 89 -0.51 10.26 1.07
CA GLU A 89 0.63 11.11 0.76
C GLU A 89 0.57 11.50 -0.71
N ALA A 90 0.23 12.75 -0.98
CA ALA A 90 -0.06 13.23 -2.34
C ALA A 90 -1.11 12.34 -3.04
N ASP A 91 -0.74 11.64 -4.11
CA ASP A 91 -1.57 10.69 -4.86
C ASP A 91 -1.42 9.23 -4.40
N SER A 92 -0.57 8.95 -3.41
CA SER A 92 -0.39 7.61 -2.85
C SER A 92 -1.35 7.34 -1.70
N PHE A 93 -1.95 6.15 -1.68
CA PHE A 93 -2.72 5.64 -0.55
C PHE A 93 -2.01 4.44 0.07
N LEU A 94 -1.88 4.46 1.38
CA LEU A 94 -1.49 3.31 2.20
C LEU A 94 -2.74 2.70 2.82
N LEU A 95 -3.03 1.47 2.44
CA LEU A 95 -4.20 0.71 2.88
C LEU A 95 -3.77 -0.61 3.53
N LEU A 96 -4.48 -1.03 4.58
CA LEU A 96 -4.33 -2.35 5.19
C LEU A 96 -5.58 -3.20 4.97
N PHE A 97 -5.39 -4.50 4.77
CA PHE A 97 -6.46 -5.48 4.64
C PHE A 97 -6.19 -6.67 5.57
N PRO A 98 -7.21 -7.21 6.25
CA PRO A 98 -7.03 -8.38 7.12
C PRO A 98 -6.57 -9.63 6.38
N GLY A 99 -6.89 -9.76 5.10
CA GLY A 99 -6.56 -10.93 4.29
C GLY A 99 -6.00 -10.57 2.91
N ALA A 100 -5.15 -11.45 2.39
CA ALA A 100 -4.49 -11.28 1.10
C ALA A 100 -5.47 -11.30 -0.09
N ASP A 101 -6.46 -12.19 -0.07
CA ASP A 101 -7.47 -12.32 -1.14
C ASP A 101 -8.35 -11.07 -1.26
N GLY A 102 -8.74 -10.47 -0.13
CA GLY A 102 -9.47 -9.20 -0.08
C GLY A 102 -8.69 -8.06 -0.73
N ALA A 103 -7.40 -7.95 -0.43
CA ALA A 103 -6.51 -6.95 -1.03
C ALA A 103 -6.37 -7.13 -2.55
N VAL A 104 -6.18 -8.38 -3.02
CA VAL A 104 -6.06 -8.68 -4.46
C VAL A 104 -7.35 -8.33 -5.21
N ARG A 105 -8.51 -8.76 -4.68
CA ARG A 105 -9.81 -8.45 -5.29
C ARG A 105 -10.09 -6.95 -5.33
N CYS A 106 -9.75 -6.25 -4.25
CA CYS A 106 -9.83 -4.79 -4.18
C CYS A 106 -9.00 -4.13 -5.28
N ALA A 107 -7.74 -4.52 -5.44
CA ALA A 107 -6.86 -3.97 -6.47
C ALA A 107 -7.42 -4.18 -7.88
N VAL A 108 -7.93 -5.37 -8.19
CA VAL A 108 -8.55 -5.67 -9.49
C VAL A 108 -9.80 -4.81 -9.73
N GLU A 109 -10.64 -4.65 -8.70
CA GLU A 109 -11.84 -3.81 -8.82
C GLU A 109 -11.49 -2.33 -8.98
N MET A 110 -10.48 -1.83 -8.26
CA MET A 110 -9.94 -0.48 -8.43
C MET A 110 -9.46 -0.24 -9.87
N GLN A 111 -8.70 -1.18 -10.43
CA GLN A 111 -8.22 -1.07 -11.82
C GLN A 111 -9.37 -1.03 -12.82
N ARG A 112 -10.38 -1.90 -12.66
CA ARG A 112 -11.60 -1.89 -13.50
C ARG A 112 -12.40 -0.61 -13.35
N ALA A 113 -12.49 -0.06 -12.14
CA ALA A 113 -13.14 1.22 -11.89
C ALA A 113 -12.41 2.37 -12.59
N CYS A 114 -11.07 2.39 -12.54
CA CYS A 114 -10.26 3.37 -13.28
C CYS A 114 -10.47 3.24 -14.78
N GLN A 115 -10.53 2.03 -15.33
CA GLN A 115 -10.79 1.83 -16.76
C GLN A 115 -12.14 2.43 -17.18
N ARG A 116 -13.23 2.10 -16.46
CA ARG A 116 -14.56 2.68 -16.72
C ARG A 116 -14.57 4.21 -16.58
N PHE A 117 -13.89 4.72 -15.54
CA PHE A 117 -13.79 6.15 -15.30
C PHE A 117 -13.05 6.88 -16.43
N ASN A 118 -12.06 6.22 -17.05
CA ASN A 118 -11.24 6.78 -18.12
C ASN A 118 -11.92 6.74 -19.50
N GLU A 119 -13.07 6.06 -19.65
CA GLU A 119 -13.80 6.01 -20.92
C GLU A 119 -14.21 7.41 -21.38
N GLY A 120 -13.82 7.77 -22.60
CA GLY A 120 -14.12 9.07 -23.20
C GLY A 120 -13.37 10.27 -22.61
N ARG A 121 -12.47 10.06 -21.63
CA ARG A 121 -11.65 11.13 -21.06
C ARG A 121 -10.40 11.39 -21.89
N ALA A 122 -10.01 12.66 -21.95
CA ALA A 122 -8.74 13.08 -22.53
C ALA A 122 -7.56 12.45 -21.76
N PRO A 123 -6.43 12.16 -22.40
CA PRO A 123 -5.30 11.47 -21.78
C PRO A 123 -4.83 12.09 -20.45
N GLU A 124 -4.81 13.42 -20.38
CA GLU A 124 -4.41 14.21 -19.21
C GLU A 124 -5.39 14.15 -18.03
N ALA A 125 -6.62 13.71 -18.26
CA ALA A 125 -7.66 13.58 -17.21
C ALA A 125 -7.90 12.13 -16.79
N ARG A 126 -7.02 11.19 -17.20
CA ARG A 126 -7.15 9.77 -16.88
C ARG A 126 -6.47 9.43 -15.56
N VAL A 127 -7.12 8.61 -14.77
CA VAL A 127 -6.56 7.99 -13.57
C VAL A 127 -5.82 6.71 -13.99
N LEU A 128 -4.50 6.77 -14.01
CA LEU A 128 -3.62 5.67 -14.38
C LEU A 128 -2.98 5.06 -13.14
N LEU A 129 -3.68 4.09 -12.53
CA LEU A 129 -3.37 3.54 -11.23
C LEU A 129 -2.23 2.51 -11.29
N CYS A 130 -1.24 2.67 -10.40
CA CYS A 130 -0.23 1.69 -10.03
C CYS A 130 -0.57 1.10 -8.66
N VAL A 131 -0.37 -0.20 -8.47
CA VAL A 131 -0.66 -0.87 -7.20
C VAL A 131 0.48 -1.81 -6.82
N GLY A 132 0.97 -1.68 -5.59
CA GLY A 132 1.89 -2.62 -4.96
C GLY A 132 1.26 -3.26 -3.72
N ILE A 133 1.33 -4.59 -3.57
CA ILE A 133 0.72 -5.28 -2.43
C ILE A 133 1.70 -6.28 -1.83
N GLY A 134 1.89 -6.19 -0.50
CA GLY A 134 2.61 -7.17 0.30
C GLY A 134 1.70 -7.84 1.32
N TYR A 135 2.11 -8.99 1.84
CA TYR A 135 1.41 -9.67 2.94
C TYR A 135 2.42 -10.29 3.90
N GLY A 136 2.25 -10.04 5.17
CA GLY A 136 3.07 -10.63 6.22
C GLY A 136 2.95 -9.88 7.54
N ARG A 137 3.92 -10.13 8.40
CA ARG A 137 3.95 -9.55 9.74
C ARG A 137 4.48 -8.13 9.71
N VAL A 138 3.68 -7.20 10.23
CA VAL A 138 3.99 -5.76 10.31
C VAL A 138 3.83 -5.25 11.73
N LEU A 139 4.40 -4.09 12.04
CA LEU A 139 4.11 -3.35 13.27
C LEU A 139 3.10 -2.24 12.93
N ARG A 140 1.87 -2.37 13.40
CA ARG A 140 0.81 -1.37 13.22
C ARG A 140 0.73 -0.44 14.41
N VAL A 141 0.82 0.86 14.16
CA VAL A 141 0.76 1.91 15.19
C VAL A 141 -0.57 2.66 15.06
N GLY A 142 -1.59 2.10 15.70
CA GLY A 142 -2.96 2.61 15.58
C GLY A 142 -3.45 2.64 14.12
N ASP A 143 -4.12 3.75 13.76
CA ASP A 143 -4.54 4.01 12.37
C ASP A 143 -3.67 5.09 11.70
N ARG A 144 -2.42 5.24 12.15
CA ARG A 144 -1.54 6.32 11.69
C ARG A 144 -0.37 5.86 10.86
N ASP A 145 0.22 4.71 11.22
CA ASP A 145 1.41 4.23 10.51
C ASP A 145 1.60 2.72 10.64
N VAL A 146 2.42 2.16 9.76
CA VAL A 146 2.77 0.74 9.74
C VAL A 146 4.21 0.56 9.29
N PHE A 147 4.93 -0.36 9.93
CA PHE A 147 6.34 -0.65 9.65
C PHE A 147 6.56 -2.14 9.40
N GLY A 148 7.41 -2.47 8.43
CA GLY A 148 7.75 -3.86 8.15
C GLY A 148 8.41 -4.06 6.79
N ALA A 149 8.97 -5.24 6.56
CA ALA A 149 9.58 -5.59 5.29
C ALA A 149 8.57 -5.57 4.14
N GLU A 150 7.38 -6.13 4.37
CA GLU A 150 6.29 -6.15 3.38
C GLU A 150 5.73 -4.74 3.09
N VAL A 151 5.79 -3.81 4.06
CA VAL A 151 5.44 -2.40 3.84
C VAL A 151 6.38 -1.76 2.85
N ASN A 152 7.71 -1.91 3.09
CA ASN A 152 8.73 -1.38 2.19
C ASN A 152 8.65 -2.00 0.79
N ALA A 153 8.41 -3.32 0.72
CA ALA A 153 8.28 -4.01 -0.56
C ALA A 153 7.03 -3.55 -1.33
N ALA A 154 5.89 -3.41 -0.66
CA ALA A 154 4.65 -2.94 -1.28
C ALA A 154 4.77 -1.50 -1.80
N SER A 155 5.37 -0.58 -1.01
CA SER A 155 5.68 0.79 -1.45
C SER A 155 6.58 0.78 -2.69
N LYS A 156 7.70 0.05 -2.63
CA LYS A 156 8.64 -0.04 -3.77
C LYS A 156 7.98 -0.59 -5.04
N LEU A 157 7.11 -1.58 -4.89
CA LEU A 157 6.37 -2.14 -6.02
C LEU A 157 5.35 -1.16 -6.60
N GLY A 158 4.57 -0.48 -5.77
CA GLY A 158 3.49 0.40 -6.20
C GLY A 158 3.95 1.75 -6.71
N GLU A 159 4.92 2.35 -6.04
CA GLU A 159 5.34 3.73 -6.28
C GLU A 159 6.52 3.84 -7.27
N ASP A 160 7.45 2.86 -7.26
CA ASP A 160 8.68 2.97 -8.05
C ASP A 160 8.73 2.00 -9.26
N ILE A 161 8.11 0.82 -9.17
CA ILE A 161 8.27 -0.24 -10.17
C ILE A 161 7.05 -0.39 -11.06
N ALA A 162 5.84 -0.37 -10.48
CA ALA A 162 4.61 -0.53 -11.24
C ALA A 162 4.46 0.59 -12.28
N THR A 163 3.98 0.21 -13.44
CA THR A 163 3.55 1.15 -14.48
C THR A 163 2.03 1.22 -14.53
N ALA A 164 1.49 2.16 -15.32
CA ALA A 164 0.05 2.39 -15.44
C ALA A 164 -0.75 1.10 -15.61
N ASN A 165 -1.77 0.94 -14.78
CA ASN A 165 -2.69 -0.22 -14.76
C ASN A 165 -2.05 -1.56 -14.35
N GLU A 166 -0.91 -1.55 -13.69
CA GLU A 166 -0.28 -2.74 -13.14
C GLU A 166 -0.65 -2.94 -11.66
N VAL A 167 -0.74 -4.20 -11.27
CA VAL A 167 -0.80 -4.65 -9.89
C VAL A 167 0.39 -5.58 -9.66
N LEU A 168 1.31 -5.16 -8.82
CA LEU A 168 2.51 -5.92 -8.47
C LEU A 168 2.39 -6.42 -7.02
N VAL A 169 2.85 -7.64 -6.77
CA VAL A 169 2.69 -8.29 -5.47
C VAL A 169 3.97 -8.95 -5.01
N THR A 170 4.14 -9.06 -3.69
CA THR A 170 5.24 -9.81 -3.07
C THR A 170 4.98 -11.33 -3.10
N GLU A 171 6.03 -12.12 -2.88
CA GLU A 171 5.91 -13.57 -2.69
C GLU A 171 5.03 -13.91 -1.47
N GLY A 172 5.15 -13.14 -0.39
CA GLY A 172 4.30 -13.30 0.80
C GLY A 172 2.81 -13.16 0.47
N LEU A 173 2.44 -12.14 -0.30
CA LEU A 173 1.05 -11.97 -0.74
C LEU A 173 0.59 -13.12 -1.64
N ARG A 174 1.38 -13.49 -2.65
CA ARG A 174 1.03 -14.61 -3.54
C ARG A 174 0.80 -15.91 -2.77
N GLY A 175 1.69 -16.21 -1.81
CA GLY A 175 1.57 -17.39 -0.95
C GLY A 175 0.30 -17.41 -0.10
N ALA A 176 -0.04 -16.26 0.51
CA ALA A 176 -1.21 -16.13 1.37
C ALA A 176 -2.54 -16.07 0.60
N ALA A 177 -2.57 -15.43 -0.59
CA ALA A 177 -3.77 -15.35 -1.42
C ALA A 177 -4.08 -16.67 -2.13
N GLY A 178 -3.06 -17.49 -2.40
CA GLY A 178 -3.21 -18.75 -3.13
C GLY A 178 -3.70 -18.54 -4.57
N GLU A 179 -4.40 -19.57 -5.09
CA GLU A 179 -5.01 -19.50 -6.42
C GLU A 179 -6.37 -18.78 -6.37
N LEU A 180 -6.49 -17.70 -7.13
CA LEU A 180 -7.73 -16.97 -7.28
C LEU A 180 -8.30 -17.16 -8.69
N ALA A 181 -9.59 -17.50 -8.77
CA ALA A 181 -10.25 -17.77 -10.05
C ALA A 181 -10.14 -16.58 -11.03
N GLY A 182 -9.66 -16.83 -12.24
CA GLY A 182 -9.48 -15.82 -13.30
C GLY A 182 -8.27 -14.91 -13.08
N MET A 183 -7.36 -15.28 -12.20
CA MET A 183 -6.12 -14.56 -11.90
C MET A 183 -4.91 -15.50 -12.03
N ALA A 184 -3.78 -14.93 -12.45
CA ALA A 184 -2.49 -15.63 -12.53
C ALA A 184 -1.38 -14.70 -12.09
N TYR A 185 -0.20 -15.23 -11.82
CA TYR A 185 0.96 -14.46 -11.40
C TYR A 185 2.15 -14.74 -12.32
N SER A 186 2.76 -13.69 -12.86
CA SER A 186 4.01 -13.78 -13.62
C SER A 186 5.16 -13.18 -12.81
N GLU A 187 6.24 -13.94 -12.65
CA GLU A 187 7.41 -13.50 -11.86
C GLU A 187 8.12 -12.33 -12.56
N LEU A 188 8.53 -11.34 -11.77
CA LEU A 188 9.29 -10.19 -12.24
C LEU A 188 10.78 -10.45 -12.09
N ALA A 189 11.55 -10.10 -13.11
CA ALA A 189 13.02 -10.12 -13.07
C ALA A 189 13.56 -8.84 -12.39
N VAL A 190 13.21 -8.63 -11.11
CA VAL A 190 13.58 -7.44 -10.33
C VAL A 190 13.85 -7.83 -8.87
N GLU A 191 14.87 -7.23 -8.27
CA GLU A 191 15.13 -7.34 -6.83
C GLU A 191 14.36 -6.25 -6.07
N VAL A 192 13.56 -6.67 -5.10
CA VAL A 192 12.76 -5.77 -4.26
C VAL A 192 13.13 -5.99 -2.80
N PRO A 193 13.69 -5.00 -2.10
CA PRO A 193 13.98 -5.11 -0.68
C PRO A 193 12.73 -5.45 0.12
N GLY A 194 12.82 -6.45 1.00
CA GLY A 194 11.71 -6.88 1.85
C GLY A 194 10.93 -8.09 1.36
N THR A 195 11.15 -8.55 0.12
CA THR A 195 10.58 -9.81 -0.40
C THR A 195 11.62 -10.60 -1.16
N ALA A 196 11.51 -11.94 -1.19
CA ALA A 196 12.41 -12.79 -1.94
C ALA A 196 12.13 -12.74 -3.45
N ARG A 197 10.86 -12.61 -3.83
CA ARG A 197 10.39 -12.49 -5.21
C ARG A 197 9.23 -11.52 -5.31
N ALA A 198 9.01 -11.01 -6.52
CA ALA A 198 7.87 -10.17 -6.85
C ALA A 198 7.18 -10.67 -8.10
N TYR A 199 5.89 -10.41 -8.22
CA TYR A 199 5.05 -10.90 -9.31
C TYR A 199 4.14 -9.80 -9.83
N ARG A 200 3.83 -9.85 -11.13
CA ARG A 200 2.71 -9.12 -11.72
C ARG A 200 1.46 -9.98 -11.61
N LEU A 201 0.37 -9.38 -11.17
CA LEU A 201 -0.94 -10.00 -11.18
C LEU A 201 -1.56 -9.87 -12.59
N GLU A 202 -1.85 -11.00 -13.20
CA GLU A 202 -2.58 -11.10 -14.47
C GLU A 202 -4.05 -11.38 -14.19
N TYR A 203 -4.96 -10.60 -14.78
CA TYR A 203 -6.41 -10.76 -14.61
C TYR A 203 -7.15 -10.26 -15.86
N SER A 204 -8.37 -10.76 -16.10
CA SER A 204 -9.22 -10.29 -17.20
C SER A 204 -9.69 -8.86 -16.91
N ARG A 205 -9.34 -7.97 -17.81
CA ARG A 205 -9.71 -6.53 -17.78
C ARG A 205 -11.17 -6.33 -18.15
#